data_c0dca1fcc996a13b96e299aaec724c30
#
_entry.id   c0dca1fcc996a13b96e299aaec724c30
#
_cell.length_a   1.000
_cell.length_b   1.000
_cell.length_c   1.000
_cell.angle_alpha   90.00
_cell.angle_beta   90.00
_cell.angle_gamma   90.00
#
_symmetry.space_group_name_H-M   'P 1'
#
loop_
_entity.id
_entity.type
_entity.pdbx_description
1 polymer ?
#
loop_
_entity_poly.entity_id
_entity_poly.type
_entity_poly.pdbx_seq_one_letter_code
_entity_poly.pdbx_strand_id
1 'polypeptide(L)'
;MRPVFVADLGDLKEALRLEPARGPTAALVFNLGSDVGGSFEAVADVALASRMPTMFEHRAFVDAGGLASYRLNWDRQTQRNAVQIDKLFRGERPGKIPFELPTLQEFVLNLKTARALGLAVPRTLLLRADAVVE
;
A
#
# COMPACT_ATOMS: atom_id res chain seq x y z
N MET A 1 7.84 -14.69 -7.67
CA MET A 1 6.92 -14.35 -6.55
C MET A 1 5.99 -15.53 -6.32
N ARG A 2 5.79 -15.97 -5.08
CA ARG A 2 4.87 -17.07 -4.75
C ARG A 2 3.66 -16.46 -4.03
N PRO A 3 2.43 -16.62 -4.53
CA PRO A 3 1.24 -16.15 -3.82
C PRO A 3 0.98 -17.04 -2.59
N VAL A 4 0.61 -16.41 -1.49
CA VAL A 4 0.13 -17.06 -0.27
C VAL A 4 -1.20 -16.41 0.07
N PHE A 5 -2.24 -17.22 0.19
CA PHE A 5 -3.57 -16.75 0.57
C PHE A 5 -3.70 -16.83 2.08
N VAL A 6 -4.19 -15.77 2.69
CA VAL A 6 -4.40 -15.66 4.13
C VAL A 6 -5.86 -15.28 4.38
N ALA A 7 -6.51 -15.94 5.33
CA ALA A 7 -7.89 -15.67 5.68
C ALA A 7 -8.02 -14.72 6.87
N ASP A 8 -7.02 -14.69 7.74
CA ASP A 8 -7.01 -13.86 8.95
C ASP A 8 -5.58 -13.41 9.34
N LEU A 9 -5.48 -12.67 10.45
CA LEU A 9 -4.20 -12.19 10.99
C LEU A 9 -3.28 -13.32 11.47
N GLY A 10 -3.84 -14.43 11.91
CA GLY A 10 -3.08 -15.62 12.33
C GLY A 10 -2.36 -16.24 11.13
N ASP A 11 -3.08 -16.44 10.06
CA ASP A 11 -2.54 -16.92 8.79
C ASP A 11 -1.47 -15.98 8.24
N LEU A 12 -1.70 -14.66 8.30
CA LEU A 12 -0.72 -13.66 7.87
C LEU A 12 0.56 -13.77 8.71
N LYS A 13 0.44 -13.85 10.03
CA LYS A 13 1.57 -14.00 10.94
C LYS A 13 2.37 -15.26 10.65
N GLU A 14 1.70 -16.38 10.42
CA GLU A 14 2.37 -17.65 10.11
C GLU A 14 3.04 -17.60 8.73
N ALA A 15 2.38 -17.05 7.71
CA ALA A 15 2.95 -16.86 6.39
C ALA A 15 4.23 -16.00 6.43
N LEU A 16 4.20 -14.87 7.12
CA LEU A 16 5.36 -13.99 7.27
C LEU A 16 6.48 -14.62 8.10
N ARG A 17 6.16 -15.50 9.05
CA ARG A 17 7.16 -16.21 9.85
C ARG A 17 7.91 -17.29 9.08
N LEU A 18 7.25 -17.97 8.17
CA LEU A 18 7.82 -19.11 7.45
C LEU A 18 8.72 -18.70 6.26
N GLU A 19 8.49 -17.52 5.68
CA GLU A 19 9.23 -17.09 4.48
C GLU A 19 10.70 -16.68 4.74
N PRO A 20 11.10 -16.05 5.89
CA PRO A 20 12.50 -15.67 6.14
C PRO A 20 13.49 -16.84 6.12
N ALA A 21 13.04 -18.04 6.41
CA ALA A 21 13.88 -19.25 6.39
C ALA A 21 14.47 -19.59 5.00
N ARG A 22 14.02 -18.89 3.94
CA ARG A 22 14.38 -19.16 2.54
C ARG A 22 15.29 -18.12 1.90
N GLY A 23 15.74 -17.12 2.64
CA GLY A 23 16.65 -16.05 2.17
C GLY A 23 16.08 -14.64 2.30
N PRO A 24 16.80 -13.61 1.84
CA PRO A 24 16.34 -12.22 1.91
C PRO A 24 15.04 -12.06 1.13
N THR A 25 13.96 -11.82 1.83
CA THR A 25 12.61 -11.82 1.29
C THR A 25 11.93 -10.51 1.68
N ALA A 26 11.13 -9.99 0.77
CA ALA A 26 10.17 -8.94 1.06
C ALA A 26 8.78 -9.48 0.74
N ALA A 27 7.79 -9.08 1.51
CA ALA A 27 6.40 -9.46 1.25
C ALA A 27 5.63 -8.30 0.63
N LEU A 28 4.78 -8.64 -0.31
CA LEU A 28 3.77 -7.75 -0.86
C LEU A 28 2.44 -8.17 -0.26
N VAL A 29 1.83 -7.30 0.54
CA VAL A 29 0.57 -7.58 1.22
C VAL A 29 -0.54 -6.84 0.50
N PHE A 30 -1.43 -7.59 -0.13
CA PHE A 30 -2.64 -7.07 -0.75
C PHE A 30 -3.84 -7.49 0.10
N ASN A 31 -4.61 -6.52 0.54
CA ASN A 31 -5.90 -6.75 1.17
C ASN A 31 -6.99 -6.55 0.13
N LEU A 32 -7.47 -7.62 -0.46
CA LEU A 32 -8.53 -7.61 -1.45
C LEU A 32 -9.95 -7.43 -0.86
N GLY A 33 -10.06 -7.21 0.45
CA GLY A 33 -11.33 -7.02 1.14
C GLY A 33 -11.15 -6.66 2.61
N SER A 34 -12.24 -6.26 3.25
CA SER A 34 -12.31 -5.96 4.68
C SER A 34 -12.13 -7.20 5.60
N ASP A 35 -11.82 -8.35 5.03
CA ASP A 35 -12.05 -9.65 5.67
C ASP A 35 -10.83 -10.26 6.36
N VAL A 36 -9.64 -9.66 6.23
CA VAL A 36 -8.46 -10.14 6.99
C VAL A 36 -8.56 -9.78 8.49
N GLY A 37 -9.74 -9.33 8.93
CA GLY A 37 -10.16 -9.32 10.34
C GLY A 37 -9.33 -8.46 11.28
N GLY A 38 -8.56 -7.48 10.77
CA GLY A 38 -7.71 -6.65 11.60
C GLY A 38 -7.72 -5.19 11.21
N SER A 39 -7.47 -4.31 12.18
CA SER A 39 -7.20 -2.91 11.89
C SER A 39 -5.87 -2.77 11.11
N PHE A 40 -5.66 -1.63 10.48
CA PHE A 40 -4.40 -1.31 9.79
C PHE A 40 -3.18 -1.47 10.73
N GLU A 41 -3.36 -1.08 11.99
CA GLU A 41 -2.36 -1.19 13.05
C GLU A 41 -2.00 -2.65 13.31
N ALA A 42 -3.00 -3.52 13.49
CA ALA A 42 -2.77 -4.94 13.79
C ALA A 42 -2.00 -5.64 12.67
N VAL A 43 -2.30 -5.33 11.41
CA VAL A 43 -1.59 -5.86 10.24
C VAL A 43 -0.16 -5.32 10.18
N ALA A 44 0.03 -4.01 10.41
CA ALA A 44 1.35 -3.38 10.42
C ALA A 44 2.23 -3.93 11.55
N ASP A 45 1.67 -4.16 12.74
CA ASP A 45 2.35 -4.76 13.88
C ASP A 45 2.81 -6.19 13.59
N VAL A 46 1.97 -7.01 12.99
CA VAL A 46 2.33 -8.38 12.57
C VAL A 46 3.48 -8.35 11.57
N ALA A 47 3.43 -7.44 10.60
CA ALA A 47 4.49 -7.29 9.60
C ALA A 47 5.82 -6.85 10.24
N LEU A 48 5.77 -5.85 11.13
CA LEU A 48 6.95 -5.37 11.86
C LEU A 48 7.54 -6.44 12.76
N ALA A 49 6.70 -7.17 13.51
CA ALA A 49 7.12 -8.25 14.39
C ALA A 49 7.78 -9.42 13.63
N SER A 50 7.38 -9.67 12.39
CA SER A 50 7.99 -10.69 11.53
C SER A 50 9.38 -10.30 11.02
N ARG A 51 9.79 -9.04 11.20
CA ARG A 51 11.02 -8.44 10.65
C ARG A 51 11.15 -8.56 9.12
N MET A 52 10.03 -8.73 8.43
CA MET A 52 10.01 -8.83 6.99
C MET A 52 9.71 -7.46 6.37
N PRO A 53 10.53 -6.96 5.43
CA PRO A 53 10.18 -5.78 4.66
C PRO A 53 8.87 -6.01 3.92
N THR A 54 7.86 -5.18 4.19
CA THR A 54 6.53 -5.33 3.61
C THR A 54 6.14 -4.09 2.81
N MET A 55 5.52 -4.32 1.67
CA MET A 55 4.85 -3.29 0.90
C MET A 55 3.35 -3.56 0.89
N PHE A 56 2.59 -2.52 1.17
CA PHE A 56 1.14 -2.55 1.25
C PHE A 56 0.50 -1.84 0.05
N GLU A 57 -0.74 -2.17 -0.20
CA GLU A 57 -1.52 -1.50 -1.24
C GLU A 57 -2.13 -0.16 -0.77
N HIS A 58 -2.22 0.10 0.53
CA HIS A 58 -2.90 1.29 1.06
C HIS A 58 -2.03 2.06 2.03
N ARG A 59 -2.02 3.40 1.87
CA ARG A 59 -1.26 4.32 2.73
C ARG A 59 -1.57 4.17 4.21
N ALA A 60 -2.84 3.89 4.57
CA ALA A 60 -3.24 3.70 5.96
C ALA A 60 -2.40 2.67 6.72
N PHE A 61 -1.90 1.63 6.03
CA PHE A 61 -0.96 0.68 6.67
C PHE A 61 0.37 1.33 7.01
N VAL A 62 0.86 2.26 6.19
CA VAL A 62 2.12 2.98 6.43
C VAL A 62 1.95 3.99 7.56
N ASP A 63 0.84 4.71 7.58
CA ASP A 63 0.49 5.64 8.67
C ASP A 63 0.32 4.89 10.00
N ALA A 64 -0.14 3.64 9.95
CA ALA A 64 -0.25 2.72 11.11
C ALA A 64 1.07 2.01 11.48
N GLY A 65 2.18 2.29 10.81
CA GLY A 65 3.48 1.71 11.14
C GLY A 65 4.06 0.71 10.13
N GLY A 66 3.37 0.44 9.03
CA GLY A 66 3.91 -0.37 7.93
C GLY A 66 5.10 0.30 7.23
N LEU A 67 5.90 -0.49 6.51
CA LEU A 67 7.15 0.00 5.89
C LEU A 67 6.91 0.89 4.67
N ALA A 68 6.11 0.43 3.72
CA ALA A 68 5.89 1.15 2.47
C ALA A 68 4.53 0.82 1.87
N SER A 69 4.02 1.72 1.04
CA SER A 69 2.84 1.46 0.20
C SER A 69 3.02 2.00 -1.21
N TYR A 70 2.43 1.31 -2.16
CA TYR A 70 2.39 1.76 -3.55
C TYR A 70 1.01 1.44 -4.14
N ARG A 71 0.26 2.47 -4.47
CA ARG A 71 -1.09 2.35 -4.99
C ARG A 71 -1.55 3.60 -5.72
N LEU A 72 -2.67 3.47 -6.39
CA LEU A 72 -3.43 4.59 -6.91
C LEU A 72 -3.80 5.57 -5.78
N ASN A 73 -3.52 6.85 -5.99
CA ASN A 73 -3.97 7.90 -5.09
C ASN A 73 -5.48 8.13 -5.30
N TRP A 74 -6.28 7.53 -4.41
CA TRP A 74 -7.74 7.56 -4.52
C TRP A 74 -8.33 8.97 -4.38
N ASP A 75 -7.73 9.83 -3.57
CA ASP A 75 -8.22 11.19 -3.36
C ASP A 75 -8.12 11.99 -4.67
N ARG A 76 -6.95 11.93 -5.32
CA ARG A 76 -6.75 12.57 -6.63
C ARG A 76 -7.62 11.93 -7.71
N GLN A 77 -7.81 10.62 -7.67
CA GLN A 77 -8.68 9.94 -8.63
C GLN A 77 -10.15 10.34 -8.44
N THR A 78 -10.60 10.42 -7.18
CA THR A 78 -11.96 10.87 -6.86
C THR A 78 -12.20 12.31 -7.31
N GLN A 79 -11.22 13.22 -7.12
CA GLN A 79 -11.30 14.58 -7.63
C GLN A 79 -11.45 14.62 -9.16
N ARG A 80 -10.69 13.79 -9.89
CA ARG A 80 -10.84 13.68 -11.35
C ARG A 80 -12.23 13.16 -11.74
N ASN A 81 -12.71 12.13 -11.06
CA ASN A 81 -14.04 11.59 -11.30
C ASN A 81 -15.13 12.66 -11.05
N ALA A 82 -14.99 13.47 -9.99
CA ALA A 82 -15.91 14.56 -9.70
C ALA A 82 -15.96 15.61 -10.83
N VAL A 83 -14.81 15.93 -11.45
CA VAL A 83 -14.76 16.83 -12.62
C VAL A 83 -15.51 16.24 -13.82
N GLN A 84 -15.39 14.94 -14.05
CA GLN A 84 -16.12 14.27 -15.15
C GLN A 84 -17.63 14.25 -14.87
N ILE A 85 -18.02 14.01 -13.63
CA ILE A 85 -19.43 14.05 -13.21
C ILE A 85 -20.01 15.46 -13.37
N ASP A 86 -19.28 16.51 -12.98
CA ASP A 86 -19.70 17.91 -13.14
C ASP A 86 -19.98 18.25 -14.61
N LYS A 87 -19.13 17.77 -15.56
CA LYS A 87 -19.38 17.93 -16.99
C LYS A 87 -20.70 17.30 -17.43
N LEU A 88 -21.01 16.10 -16.93
CA LEU A 88 -22.29 15.45 -17.22
C LEU A 88 -23.48 16.26 -16.69
N PHE A 89 -23.38 16.79 -15.49
CA PHE A 89 -24.43 17.64 -14.91
C PHE A 89 -24.62 18.96 -15.69
N ARG A 90 -23.57 19.46 -16.35
CA ARG A 90 -23.64 20.61 -17.25
C ARG A 90 -24.17 20.26 -18.64
N GLY A 91 -24.56 19.02 -18.89
CA GLY A 91 -25.16 18.55 -20.14
C GLY A 91 -24.17 18.09 -21.20
N GLU A 92 -22.90 17.87 -20.84
CA GLU A 92 -21.94 17.28 -21.78
C GLU A 92 -22.33 15.83 -22.06
N ARG A 93 -22.26 15.45 -23.35
CA ARG A 93 -22.61 14.07 -23.75
C ARG A 93 -21.56 13.10 -23.26
N PRO A 94 -21.93 11.94 -22.64
CA PRO A 94 -20.97 10.95 -22.12
C PRO A 94 -19.90 10.54 -23.14
N GLY A 95 -20.29 10.37 -24.40
CA GLY A 95 -19.35 9.98 -25.48
C GLY A 95 -18.34 11.06 -25.89
N LYS A 96 -18.47 12.31 -25.37
CA LYS A 96 -17.49 13.38 -25.55
C LYS A 96 -16.52 13.52 -24.38
N ILE A 97 -16.80 12.88 -23.25
CA ILE A 97 -15.91 12.88 -22.09
C ILE A 97 -14.81 11.87 -22.34
N PRO A 98 -13.53 12.29 -22.35
CA PRO A 98 -12.42 11.38 -22.57
C PRO A 98 -12.36 10.30 -21.48
N PHE A 99 -12.12 9.05 -21.89
CA PHE A 99 -11.78 7.99 -20.95
C PHE A 99 -10.35 8.21 -20.43
N GLU A 100 -10.22 8.40 -19.14
CA GLU A 100 -8.94 8.61 -18.47
C GLU A 100 -8.53 7.34 -17.71
N LEU A 101 -7.33 6.84 -18.00
CA LEU A 101 -6.74 5.76 -17.21
C LEU A 101 -6.27 6.29 -15.85
N PRO A 102 -6.39 5.52 -14.78
CA PRO A 102 -5.89 5.91 -13.47
C PRO A 102 -4.35 5.82 -13.46
N THR A 103 -3.69 6.95 -13.61
CA THR A 103 -2.22 7.07 -13.67
C THR A 103 -1.59 7.69 -12.45
N LEU A 104 -2.40 8.18 -11.51
CA LEU A 104 -1.93 8.87 -10.31
C LEU A 104 -1.62 7.86 -9.22
N GLN A 105 -0.42 7.31 -9.26
CA GLN A 105 0.08 6.43 -8.22
C GLN A 105 0.78 7.23 -7.13
N GLU A 106 0.79 6.71 -5.91
CA GLU A 106 1.46 7.28 -4.75
C GLU A 106 2.35 6.21 -4.12
N PHE A 107 3.61 6.57 -3.91
CA PHE A 107 4.58 5.79 -3.16
C PHE A 107 4.84 6.46 -1.83
N VAL A 108 4.51 5.79 -0.72
CA VAL A 108 4.77 6.27 0.64
C VAL A 108 5.75 5.36 1.33
N LEU A 109 6.69 5.95 2.08
CA LEU A 109 7.74 5.23 2.79
C LEU A 109 7.80 5.68 4.25
N ASN A 110 7.92 4.72 5.19
CA ASN A 110 8.09 4.97 6.62
C ASN A 110 9.55 4.74 7.03
N LEU A 111 10.27 5.83 7.31
CA LEU A 111 11.67 5.76 7.74
C LEU A 111 11.84 5.26 9.17
N LYS A 112 10.88 5.50 10.04
CA LYS A 112 10.89 4.96 11.40
C LYS A 112 10.87 3.43 11.36
N THR A 113 9.97 2.87 10.56
CA THR A 113 9.86 1.41 10.37
C THR A 113 11.08 0.85 9.64
N ALA A 114 11.60 1.55 8.62
CA ALA A 114 12.83 1.14 7.94
C ALA A 114 14.00 1.03 8.94
N ARG A 115 14.18 2.03 9.82
CA ARG A 115 15.19 2.00 10.89
C ARG A 115 14.98 0.84 11.86
N ALA A 116 13.75 0.59 12.28
CA ALA A 116 13.40 -0.52 13.18
C ALA A 116 13.71 -1.90 12.58
N LEU A 117 13.59 -2.03 11.25
CA LEU A 117 13.94 -3.23 10.50
C LEU A 117 15.44 -3.32 10.17
N GLY A 118 16.24 -2.31 10.48
CA GLY A 118 17.67 -2.24 10.14
C GLY A 118 17.94 -2.00 8.65
N LEU A 119 16.99 -1.43 7.93
CA LEU A 119 17.09 -1.19 6.50
C LEU A 119 17.71 0.18 6.21
N ALA A 120 18.78 0.19 5.42
CA ALA A 120 19.32 1.41 4.84
C ALA A 120 18.53 1.78 3.58
N VAL A 121 17.76 2.86 3.64
CA VAL A 121 16.98 3.33 2.50
C VAL A 121 17.85 4.14 1.56
N PRO A 122 18.04 3.69 0.29
CA PRO A 122 18.85 4.43 -0.67
C PRO A 122 18.24 5.81 -0.98
N ARG A 123 19.09 6.83 -1.17
CA ARG A 123 18.64 8.18 -1.51
C ARG A 123 17.79 8.22 -2.79
N THR A 124 18.08 7.36 -3.74
CA THR A 124 17.32 7.24 -4.99
C THR A 124 15.88 6.77 -4.74
N LEU A 125 15.64 5.96 -3.71
CA LEU A 125 14.31 5.52 -3.32
C LEU A 125 13.56 6.63 -2.58
N LEU A 126 14.25 7.36 -1.71
CA LEU A 126 13.67 8.54 -1.03
C LEU A 126 13.22 9.62 -2.01
N LEU A 127 13.99 9.87 -3.07
CA LEU A 127 13.63 10.84 -4.11
C LEU A 127 12.43 10.43 -4.97
N ARG A 128 12.05 9.15 -4.92
CA ARG A 128 10.87 8.61 -5.62
C ARG A 128 9.63 8.56 -4.75
N ALA A 129 9.77 8.74 -3.45
CA ALA A 129 8.65 8.74 -2.54
C ALA A 129 7.86 10.04 -2.66
N ASP A 130 6.55 9.94 -2.84
CA ASP A 130 5.63 11.08 -2.85
C ASP A 130 5.40 11.60 -1.43
N ALA A 131 5.53 10.72 -0.43
CA ALA A 131 5.48 11.07 0.98
C ALA A 131 6.41 10.17 1.82
N VAL A 132 6.95 10.75 2.88
CA VAL A 132 7.82 10.06 3.84
C VAL A 132 7.26 10.27 5.24
N VAL A 133 7.09 9.18 5.99
CA VAL A 133 6.72 9.17 7.42
C VAL A 133 8.01 9.01 8.24
N GLU A 134 8.20 9.88 9.24
CA GLU A 134 9.39 9.92 10.10
C GLU A 134 9.08 9.57 11.57
#